data_9e2be8b314fca154d5adc83438da6281
#
_entry.id   9e2be8b314fca154d5adc83438da6281
#
_cell.length_a   1.000
_cell.length_b   1.000
_cell.length_c   1.000
_cell.angle_alpha   90.00
_cell.angle_beta   90.00
_cell.angle_gamma   90.00
#
_symmetry.space_group_name_H-M   'P 1'
#
loop_
_entity.id
_entity.type
_entity.pdbx_description
1 polymer ?
#
loop_
_entity_poly.entity_id
_entity_poly.type
_entity_poly.pdbx_seq_one_letter_code
_entity_poly.pdbx_strand_id
1 'polypeptide(L)'
;MKLSALTLVRHRREHLVNLMLSLDAQHRRPDELVIAWMQPEPETNLPATRFPVRHVMVEGDALPLARARNAAVATARFEALVFLDVDCIASPTLVERYHHALRRRAGLYLGEVHYLPADAVRRRADGMLDRERLARLGEQHPARPAIEADEIRPEPDPGNLWGLSFALMREDHRRAGGMDEEYVGYGGEETDYAWRLAAAEVPFHWVGGALAWHQHHPLYAPPWPHFDAIIANARRFHRRWQHWCMDYWLEQFSEAGAIDWSPSADRIEVLRRPGEQEIAAARLPASARYG
;
A
#
# COMPACT_ATOMS: atom_id res chain seq x y z
N MET A 1 -4.84 14.13 20.03
CA MET A 1 -5.59 13.44 18.95
C MET A 1 -5.23 11.96 19.00
N LYS A 2 -6.23 11.08 19.02
CA LYS A 2 -6.05 9.63 18.90
C LYS A 2 -6.06 9.22 17.43
N LEU A 3 -5.37 8.12 17.11
CA LEU A 3 -5.29 7.61 15.73
C LEU A 3 -5.43 6.08 15.67
N SER A 4 -6.00 5.61 14.54
CA SER A 4 -6.11 4.21 14.17
C SER A 4 -5.07 3.87 13.11
N ALA A 5 -4.26 2.84 13.33
CA ALA A 5 -3.51 2.19 12.27
C ALA A 5 -4.41 1.16 11.58
N LEU A 6 -4.35 1.09 10.25
CA LEU A 6 -5.19 0.23 9.42
C LEU A 6 -4.30 -0.63 8.53
N THR A 7 -4.58 -1.92 8.47
CA THR A 7 -3.92 -2.84 7.54
C THR A 7 -4.91 -3.83 6.95
N LEU A 8 -4.54 -4.41 5.83
CA LEU A 8 -5.31 -5.45 5.16
C LEU A 8 -4.40 -6.65 4.89
N VAL A 9 -4.92 -7.86 5.00
CA VAL A 9 -4.08 -9.05 4.91
C VAL A 9 -4.81 -10.23 4.26
N ARG A 10 -4.06 -10.97 3.45
CA ARG A 10 -4.44 -12.27 2.91
C ARG A 10 -3.22 -13.19 2.90
N HIS A 11 -3.24 -14.24 3.72
CA HIS A 11 -2.22 -15.31 3.78
C HIS A 11 -0.76 -14.82 3.97
N ARG A 12 -0.55 -13.68 4.65
CA ARG A 12 0.78 -13.08 4.90
C ARG A 12 1.09 -12.96 6.39
N ARG A 13 0.90 -14.07 7.14
CA ARG A 13 1.03 -14.10 8.60
C ARG A 13 2.34 -13.50 9.10
N GLU A 14 3.48 -13.90 8.55
CA GLU A 14 4.78 -13.40 9.04
C GLU A 14 4.98 -11.90 8.77
N HIS A 15 4.49 -11.40 7.65
CA HIS A 15 4.50 -9.96 7.37
C HIS A 15 3.65 -9.19 8.40
N LEU A 16 2.44 -9.70 8.69
CA LEU A 16 1.56 -9.11 9.71
C LEU A 16 2.20 -9.12 11.10
N VAL A 17 2.84 -10.22 11.51
CA VAL A 17 3.55 -10.32 12.79
C VAL A 17 4.65 -9.25 12.87
N ASN A 18 5.44 -9.05 11.82
CA ASN A 18 6.48 -8.04 11.78
C ASN A 18 5.90 -6.61 11.82
N LEU A 19 4.81 -6.35 11.10
CA LEU A 19 4.08 -5.08 11.20
C LEU A 19 3.61 -4.82 12.64
N MET A 20 2.95 -5.79 13.29
CA MET A 20 2.45 -5.64 14.66
C MET A 20 3.57 -5.38 15.67
N LEU A 21 4.69 -6.11 15.57
CA LEU A 21 5.88 -5.89 16.41
C LEU A 21 6.47 -4.49 16.21
N SER A 22 6.50 -4.01 14.96
CA SER A 22 7.02 -2.67 14.64
C SER A 22 6.12 -1.56 15.20
N LEU A 23 4.80 -1.74 15.12
CA LEU A 23 3.83 -0.80 15.68
C LEU A 23 3.84 -0.79 17.21
N ASP A 24 4.01 -1.95 17.86
CA ASP A 24 4.12 -2.00 19.32
C ASP A 24 5.41 -1.34 19.83
N ALA A 25 6.43 -1.30 19.02
CA ALA A 25 7.73 -0.73 19.37
C ALA A 25 7.92 0.73 18.89
N GLN A 26 6.86 1.43 18.52
CA GLN A 26 6.88 2.85 18.16
C GLN A 26 7.20 3.75 19.36
N HIS A 27 7.84 4.91 19.14
CA HIS A 27 7.97 5.98 20.13
C HIS A 27 6.58 6.46 20.58
N ARG A 28 5.70 6.74 19.61
CA ARG A 28 4.27 6.92 19.80
C ARG A 28 3.52 5.74 19.18
N ARG A 29 2.91 4.87 19.99
CA ARG A 29 2.06 3.78 19.48
C ARG A 29 0.77 4.32 18.87
N PRO A 30 0.15 3.60 17.92
CA PRO A 30 -1.23 3.85 17.56
C PRO A 30 -2.14 3.62 18.77
N ASP A 31 -3.31 4.24 18.76
CA ASP A 31 -4.30 4.03 19.82
C ASP A 31 -5.14 2.76 19.57
N GLU A 32 -5.10 2.22 18.36
CA GLU A 32 -5.59 0.90 17.96
C GLU A 32 -4.98 0.46 16.62
N LEU A 33 -5.03 -0.85 16.35
CA LEU A 33 -4.80 -1.42 15.02
C LEU A 33 -6.11 -2.07 14.54
N VAL A 34 -6.52 -1.78 13.31
CA VAL A 34 -7.60 -2.49 12.63
C VAL A 34 -6.99 -3.36 11.53
N ILE A 35 -7.33 -4.65 11.56
CA ILE A 35 -6.90 -5.63 10.56
C ILE A 35 -8.11 -6.05 9.73
N ALA A 36 -8.11 -5.75 8.44
CA ALA A 36 -9.10 -6.24 7.49
C ALA A 36 -8.61 -7.56 6.86
N TRP A 37 -9.34 -8.64 7.13
CA TRP A 37 -9.02 -9.98 6.67
C TRP A 37 -9.70 -10.27 5.35
N MET A 38 -8.93 -10.43 4.28
CA MET A 38 -9.41 -10.84 2.96
C MET A 38 -9.29 -12.37 2.78
N GLN A 39 -9.58 -13.11 3.85
CA GLN A 39 -9.53 -14.58 3.94
C GLN A 39 -10.62 -15.06 4.89
N PRO A 40 -11.05 -16.35 4.80
CA PRO A 40 -12.20 -16.85 5.56
C PRO A 40 -12.06 -16.75 7.08
N GLU A 41 -10.85 -16.91 7.61
CA GLU A 41 -10.57 -16.89 9.04
C GLU A 41 -9.36 -16.01 9.37
N PRO A 42 -9.36 -15.30 10.51
CA PRO A 42 -8.19 -14.57 10.98
C PRO A 42 -7.03 -15.54 11.31
N GLU A 43 -5.80 -15.05 11.18
CA GLU A 43 -4.64 -15.78 11.69
C GLU A 43 -4.68 -15.86 13.22
N THR A 44 -4.32 -17.02 13.74
CA THR A 44 -4.21 -17.28 15.18
C THR A 44 -2.80 -17.01 15.70
N ASN A 45 -2.64 -16.96 17.02
CA ASN A 45 -1.34 -16.79 17.68
C ASN A 45 -0.56 -15.56 17.20
N LEU A 46 -1.26 -14.44 17.00
CA LEU A 46 -0.64 -13.15 16.73
C LEU A 46 0.02 -12.59 18.00
N PRO A 47 1.06 -11.76 17.89
CA PRO A 47 1.71 -11.16 19.04
C PRO A 47 0.75 -10.27 19.84
N ALA A 48 0.84 -10.30 21.16
CA ALA A 48 0.17 -9.34 22.01
C ALA A 48 0.74 -7.92 21.76
N THR A 49 -0.13 -6.92 21.78
CA THR A 49 0.25 -5.51 21.62
C THR A 49 -0.23 -4.69 22.80
N ARG A 50 0.42 -3.55 23.05
CA ARG A 50 0.04 -2.60 24.10
C ARG A 50 -1.07 -1.62 23.67
N PHE A 51 -1.72 -1.91 22.55
CA PHE A 51 -2.91 -1.23 22.04
C PHE A 51 -3.94 -2.26 21.59
N PRO A 52 -5.23 -1.92 21.57
CA PRO A 52 -6.28 -2.82 21.08
C PRO A 52 -6.09 -3.17 19.60
N VAL A 53 -6.34 -4.44 19.27
CA VAL A 53 -6.44 -4.92 17.88
C VAL A 53 -7.90 -5.24 17.59
N ARG A 54 -8.41 -4.71 16.50
CA ARG A 54 -9.76 -4.96 16.00
C ARG A 54 -9.68 -5.70 14.67
N HIS A 55 -10.64 -6.58 14.46
CA HIS A 55 -10.68 -7.42 13.27
C HIS A 55 -11.97 -7.15 12.50
N VAL A 56 -11.89 -7.10 11.19
CA VAL A 56 -13.03 -7.07 10.28
C VAL A 56 -12.80 -8.06 9.15
N MET A 57 -13.82 -8.88 8.86
CA MET A 57 -13.78 -9.86 7.79
C MET A 57 -14.28 -9.21 6.50
N VAL A 58 -13.60 -9.48 5.39
CA VAL A 58 -13.93 -8.97 4.07
C VAL A 58 -14.05 -10.15 3.11
N GLU A 59 -15.26 -10.47 2.73
CA GLU A 59 -15.54 -11.59 1.83
C GLU A 59 -15.16 -11.26 0.38
N GLY A 60 -14.79 -12.28 -0.37
CA GLY A 60 -14.50 -12.24 -1.81
C GLY A 60 -13.37 -13.17 -2.20
N ASP A 61 -13.53 -13.85 -3.35
CA ASP A 61 -12.52 -14.79 -3.89
C ASP A 61 -11.31 -14.07 -4.48
N ALA A 62 -11.53 -12.92 -5.12
CA ALA A 62 -10.47 -12.04 -5.60
C ALA A 62 -9.95 -11.14 -4.47
N LEU A 63 -8.85 -10.42 -4.70
CA LEU A 63 -8.32 -9.46 -3.72
C LEU A 63 -9.20 -8.19 -3.67
N PRO A 64 -10.09 -8.02 -2.67
CA PRO A 64 -10.96 -6.85 -2.55
C PRO A 64 -10.26 -5.71 -1.81
N LEU A 65 -9.14 -5.18 -2.35
CA LEU A 65 -8.27 -4.23 -1.66
C LEU A 65 -9.00 -2.94 -1.25
N ALA A 66 -9.74 -2.33 -2.16
CA ALA A 66 -10.53 -1.13 -1.89
C ALA A 66 -11.57 -1.36 -0.79
N ARG A 67 -12.36 -2.45 -0.90
CA ARG A 67 -13.35 -2.84 0.10
C ARG A 67 -12.71 -3.10 1.46
N ALA A 68 -11.53 -3.74 1.49
CA ALA A 68 -10.82 -4.01 2.74
C ALA A 68 -10.37 -2.72 3.43
N ARG A 69 -9.85 -1.73 2.67
CA ARG A 69 -9.49 -0.42 3.23
C ARG A 69 -10.73 0.33 3.74
N ASN A 70 -11.83 0.34 3.00
CA ASN A 70 -13.09 0.95 3.45
C ASN A 70 -13.64 0.28 4.72
N ALA A 71 -13.64 -1.06 4.77
CA ALA A 71 -14.08 -1.82 5.95
C ALA A 71 -13.21 -1.53 7.18
N ALA A 72 -11.88 -1.40 7.00
CA ALA A 72 -10.97 -1.00 8.07
C ALA A 72 -11.31 0.41 8.57
N VAL A 73 -11.56 1.38 7.67
CA VAL A 73 -11.99 2.73 8.04
C VAL A 73 -13.31 2.71 8.80
N ALA A 74 -14.30 1.96 8.33
CA ALA A 74 -15.61 1.85 9.00
C ALA A 74 -15.50 1.24 10.42
N THR A 75 -14.53 0.33 10.62
CA THR A 75 -14.29 -0.34 11.91
C THR A 75 -13.47 0.50 12.87
N ALA A 76 -12.63 1.41 12.38
CA ALA A 76 -11.77 2.28 13.17
C ALA A 76 -12.57 3.24 14.05
N ARG A 77 -12.07 3.52 15.26
CA ARG A 77 -12.72 4.39 16.23
C ARG A 77 -12.30 5.85 16.14
N PHE A 78 -11.12 6.12 15.57
CA PHE A 78 -10.53 7.45 15.65
C PHE A 78 -10.52 8.14 14.29
N GLU A 79 -10.52 9.48 14.33
CA GLU A 79 -10.62 10.32 13.14
C GLU A 79 -9.31 10.37 12.33
N ALA A 80 -8.16 10.24 13.00
CA ALA A 80 -6.87 10.17 12.32
C ALA A 80 -6.58 8.74 11.90
N LEU A 81 -6.35 8.50 10.62
CA LEU A 81 -6.15 7.20 10.00
C LEU A 81 -4.74 7.10 9.43
N VAL A 82 -4.04 6.01 9.74
CA VAL A 82 -2.75 5.65 9.18
C VAL A 82 -2.88 4.31 8.48
N PHE A 83 -2.76 4.29 7.18
CA PHE A 83 -2.78 3.08 6.36
C PHE A 83 -1.37 2.54 6.20
N LEU A 84 -1.22 1.26 6.43
CA LEU A 84 0.02 0.52 6.23
C LEU A 84 -0.31 -0.82 5.59
N ASP A 85 0.25 -1.10 4.43
CA ASP A 85 0.13 -2.43 3.86
C ASP A 85 0.82 -3.45 4.76
N VAL A 86 0.35 -4.70 4.75
CA VAL A 86 0.80 -5.75 5.67
C VAL A 86 2.30 -6.04 5.59
N ASP A 87 2.91 -5.74 4.45
CA ASP A 87 4.35 -5.89 4.22
C ASP A 87 5.20 -4.67 4.59
N CYS A 88 4.60 -3.66 5.21
CA CYS A 88 5.31 -2.49 5.72
C CYS A 88 5.70 -2.66 7.20
N ILE A 89 7.00 -2.68 7.49
CA ILE A 89 7.54 -2.58 8.87
C ILE A 89 7.74 -1.10 9.19
N ALA A 90 7.05 -0.59 10.20
CA ALA A 90 7.12 0.81 10.59
C ALA A 90 8.47 1.16 11.28
N SER A 91 9.14 2.25 10.87
CA SER A 91 10.25 2.81 11.62
C SER A 91 9.79 3.34 12.99
N PRO A 92 10.67 3.52 13.97
CA PRO A 92 10.27 3.94 15.33
C PRO A 92 9.47 5.24 15.41
N THR A 93 9.61 6.10 14.43
CA THR A 93 9.03 7.45 14.38
C THR A 93 7.79 7.58 13.50
N LEU A 94 7.46 6.56 12.70
CA LEU A 94 6.43 6.62 11.66
C LEU A 94 5.09 7.16 12.19
N VAL A 95 4.56 6.56 13.24
CA VAL A 95 3.25 6.95 13.81
C VAL A 95 3.30 8.36 14.41
N GLU A 96 4.41 8.73 15.05
CA GLU A 96 4.63 10.05 15.62
C GLU A 96 4.65 11.12 14.52
N ARG A 97 5.35 10.86 13.41
CA ARG A 97 5.45 11.79 12.27
C ARG A 97 4.10 12.01 11.60
N TYR A 98 3.34 10.96 11.33
CA TYR A 98 1.97 11.09 10.81
C TYR A 98 1.05 11.82 11.80
N HIS A 99 1.13 11.50 13.09
CA HIS A 99 0.35 12.20 14.10
C HIS A 99 0.67 13.71 14.14
N HIS A 100 1.94 14.07 14.01
CA HIS A 100 2.36 15.48 13.97
C HIS A 100 1.83 16.18 12.71
N ALA A 101 1.93 15.56 11.55
CA ALA A 101 1.48 16.10 10.28
C ALA A 101 -0.04 16.35 10.28
N LEU A 102 -0.83 15.34 10.67
CA LEU A 102 -2.30 15.40 10.73
C LEU A 102 -2.82 16.47 11.71
N ARG A 103 -2.04 16.86 12.72
CA ARG A 103 -2.39 17.94 13.63
C ARG A 103 -2.15 19.34 13.07
N ARG A 104 -1.30 19.47 12.05
CA ARG A 104 -0.91 20.77 11.48
C ARG A 104 -1.87 21.29 10.45
N ARG A 105 -2.32 20.43 9.55
CA ARG A 105 -3.31 20.76 8.51
C ARG A 105 -4.05 19.53 8.03
N ALA A 106 -5.18 19.75 7.36
CA ALA A 106 -5.87 18.70 6.62
C ALA A 106 -5.09 18.31 5.37
N GLY A 107 -5.23 17.07 4.92
CA GLY A 107 -4.60 16.53 3.71
C GLY A 107 -4.28 15.07 3.81
N LEU A 108 -3.83 14.51 2.70
CA LEU A 108 -3.21 13.20 2.63
C LEU A 108 -1.69 13.33 2.78
N TYR A 109 -1.14 12.48 3.62
CA TYR A 109 0.29 12.47 3.94
C TYR A 109 0.92 11.15 3.49
N LEU A 110 1.91 11.25 2.61
CA LEU A 110 2.69 10.13 2.05
C LEU A 110 3.96 9.95 2.88
N GLY A 111 4.17 8.74 3.40
CA GLY A 111 5.42 8.37 4.07
C GLY A 111 6.47 7.85 3.11
N GLU A 112 7.70 7.82 3.59
CA GLU A 112 8.80 7.19 2.88
C GLU A 112 8.69 5.67 2.96
N VAL A 113 9.00 4.98 1.87
CA VAL A 113 9.06 3.52 1.85
C VAL A 113 10.38 3.06 1.26
N HIS A 114 11.15 2.28 2.05
CA HIS A 114 12.37 1.66 1.62
C HIS A 114 12.16 0.15 1.43
N TYR A 115 12.59 -0.36 0.30
CA TYR A 115 12.36 -1.75 -0.10
C TYR A 115 13.50 -2.65 0.38
N LEU A 116 13.15 -3.79 0.97
CA LEU A 116 14.06 -4.76 1.54
C LEU A 116 14.32 -5.92 0.58
N PRO A 117 15.54 -6.48 0.53
CA PRO A 117 15.79 -7.76 -0.14
C PRO A 117 15.18 -8.93 0.64
N ALA A 118 15.04 -10.12 0.02
CA ALA A 118 14.34 -11.28 0.56
C ALA A 118 14.83 -11.66 1.94
N ASP A 119 15.90 -11.72 2.40
CA ASP A 119 16.32 -12.19 3.74
C ASP A 119 16.64 -11.08 4.75
N ALA A 120 16.18 -9.87 4.48
CA ALA A 120 16.51 -8.70 5.29
C ALA A 120 15.93 -8.76 6.71
N VAL A 121 14.72 -9.27 6.84
CA VAL A 121 14.01 -9.26 8.11
C VAL A 121 14.56 -10.33 9.05
N ARG A 122 15.09 -9.90 10.18
CA ARG A 122 15.57 -10.79 11.25
C ARG A 122 15.08 -10.29 12.60
N ARG A 123 14.92 -11.25 13.53
CA ARG A 123 14.65 -10.95 14.93
C ARG A 123 15.91 -11.15 15.75
N ARG A 124 16.12 -10.30 16.73
CA ARG A 124 17.18 -10.40 17.74
C ARG A 124 16.83 -11.47 18.76
N ALA A 125 17.75 -11.78 19.67
CA ALA A 125 17.53 -12.76 20.74
C ALA A 125 16.38 -12.38 21.70
N ASP A 126 16.07 -11.08 21.81
CA ASP A 126 14.94 -10.55 22.58
C ASP A 126 13.59 -10.61 21.83
N GLY A 127 13.55 -11.21 20.63
CA GLY A 127 12.38 -11.32 19.76
C GLY A 127 12.05 -10.05 18.98
N MET A 128 12.75 -8.94 19.19
CA MET A 128 12.53 -7.68 18.50
C MET A 128 13.15 -7.69 17.09
N LEU A 129 12.59 -6.87 16.21
CA LEU A 129 13.14 -6.68 14.86
C LEU A 129 14.53 -6.01 14.90
N ASP A 130 15.46 -6.51 14.10
CA ASP A 130 16.79 -5.91 13.92
C ASP A 130 16.69 -4.67 13.00
N ARG A 131 16.36 -3.54 13.61
CA ARG A 131 16.12 -2.28 12.89
C ARG A 131 17.36 -1.69 12.24
N GLU A 132 18.54 -1.89 12.83
CA GLU A 132 19.81 -1.45 12.25
C GLU A 132 20.06 -2.17 10.93
N ARG A 133 19.76 -3.47 10.89
CA ARG A 133 19.80 -4.25 9.66
C ARG A 133 18.80 -3.76 8.62
N LEU A 134 17.55 -3.48 9.02
CA LEU A 134 16.53 -2.94 8.11
C LEU A 134 16.94 -1.58 7.53
N ALA A 135 17.44 -0.67 8.38
CA ALA A 135 17.93 0.64 7.94
C ALA A 135 19.12 0.55 6.97
N ARG A 136 20.03 -0.39 7.20
CA ARG A 136 21.21 -0.59 6.33
C ARG A 136 20.85 -1.23 4.98
N LEU A 137 19.84 -2.10 4.94
CA LEU A 137 19.47 -2.88 3.74
C LEU A 137 18.31 -2.27 2.95
N GLY A 138 17.53 -1.38 3.55
CA GLY A 138 16.41 -0.73 2.89
C GLY A 138 16.90 0.29 1.86
N GLU A 139 16.35 0.23 0.65
CA GLU A 139 16.64 1.17 -0.43
C GLU A 139 15.38 1.90 -0.85
N GLN A 140 15.51 3.21 -1.04
CA GLN A 140 14.43 4.03 -1.56
C GLN A 140 14.21 3.74 -3.05
N HIS A 141 12.95 3.72 -3.47
CA HIS A 141 12.63 3.58 -4.90
C HIS A 141 13.08 4.83 -5.68
N PRO A 142 13.74 4.67 -6.86
CA PRO A 142 14.28 5.82 -7.62
C PRO A 142 13.23 6.86 -8.01
N ALA A 143 11.98 6.46 -8.22
CA ALA A 143 10.88 7.37 -8.54
C ALA A 143 10.35 8.16 -7.33
N ARG A 144 10.92 7.98 -6.12
CA ARG A 144 10.48 8.66 -4.90
C ARG A 144 11.45 9.78 -4.51
N PRO A 145 10.94 10.93 -4.05
CA PRO A 145 11.80 12.02 -3.62
C PRO A 145 12.46 11.69 -2.29
N ALA A 146 13.70 12.13 -2.12
CA ALA A 146 14.33 12.21 -0.80
C ALA A 146 13.68 13.33 0.01
N ILE A 147 13.35 13.06 1.28
CA ILE A 147 12.68 13.99 2.19
C ILE A 147 13.48 14.07 3.48
N GLU A 148 13.76 15.28 3.95
CA GLU A 148 14.41 15.47 5.26
C GLU A 148 13.49 15.03 6.41
N ALA A 149 14.07 14.50 7.48
CA ALA A 149 13.34 13.84 8.57
C ALA A 149 12.22 14.69 9.20
N ASP A 150 12.35 16.01 9.18
CA ASP A 150 11.38 16.96 9.75
C ASP A 150 10.54 17.71 8.70
N GLU A 151 10.76 17.41 7.44
CA GLU A 151 10.12 18.10 6.33
C GLU A 151 8.67 17.61 6.15
N ILE A 152 7.78 18.55 5.82
CA ILE A 152 6.45 18.31 5.23
C ILE A 152 6.42 19.11 3.94
N ARG A 153 6.47 18.41 2.80
CA ARG A 153 6.55 19.01 1.48
C ARG A 153 5.28 18.76 0.68
N PRO A 154 4.67 19.79 0.05
CA PRO A 154 3.54 19.61 -0.86
C PRO A 154 3.88 18.63 -1.99
N GLU A 155 2.91 17.79 -2.37
CA GLU A 155 2.98 16.89 -3.51
C GLU A 155 1.85 17.25 -4.49
N PRO A 156 2.17 17.84 -5.65
CA PRO A 156 1.16 18.25 -6.63
C PRO A 156 0.57 17.09 -7.43
N ASP A 157 1.29 15.95 -7.53
CA ASP A 157 0.85 14.82 -8.34
C ASP A 157 0.16 13.76 -7.47
N PRO A 158 -1.18 13.60 -7.58
CA PRO A 158 -1.89 12.54 -6.85
C PRO A 158 -1.46 11.14 -7.28
N GLY A 159 -0.87 10.94 -8.47
CA GLY A 159 -0.33 9.67 -8.93
C GLY A 159 0.79 9.10 -8.04
N ASN A 160 1.34 9.91 -7.15
CA ASN A 160 2.33 9.49 -6.17
C ASN A 160 1.76 8.72 -4.96
N LEU A 161 0.46 8.51 -4.86
CA LEU A 161 -0.12 7.60 -3.87
C LEU A 161 0.00 6.13 -4.35
N TRP A 162 0.87 5.36 -3.70
CA TRP A 162 1.10 3.93 -4.00
C TRP A 162 0.53 2.99 -2.93
N GLY A 163 -0.34 3.45 -2.08
CA GLY A 163 -1.07 2.61 -1.13
C GLY A 163 -0.28 2.03 0.05
N LEU A 164 1.05 2.03 0.01
CA LEU A 164 1.92 1.31 0.96
C LEU A 164 1.91 1.90 2.38
N SER A 165 2.06 3.22 2.49
CA SER A 165 2.12 3.95 3.77
C SER A 165 1.62 5.37 3.57
N PHE A 166 0.46 5.70 4.13
CA PHE A 166 -0.11 7.05 4.05
C PHE A 166 -1.05 7.33 5.22
N ALA A 167 -1.37 8.60 5.45
CA ALA A 167 -2.27 9.00 6.51
C ALA A 167 -3.17 10.16 6.05
N LEU A 168 -4.40 10.17 6.56
CA LEU A 168 -5.34 11.28 6.37
C LEU A 168 -6.39 11.30 7.49
N MET A 169 -7.20 12.35 7.53
CA MET A 169 -8.37 12.39 8.40
C MET A 169 -9.53 11.61 7.77
N ARG A 170 -10.34 10.95 8.59
CA ARG A 170 -11.57 10.26 8.15
C ARG A 170 -12.50 11.18 7.35
N GLU A 171 -12.56 12.43 7.70
CA GLU A 171 -13.36 13.42 6.98
C GLU A 171 -12.92 13.56 5.53
N ASP A 172 -11.60 13.59 5.24
CA ASP A 172 -11.07 13.67 3.89
C ASP A 172 -11.38 12.37 3.11
N HIS A 173 -11.27 11.21 3.77
CA HIS A 173 -11.71 9.92 3.19
C HIS A 173 -13.20 9.96 2.81
N ARG A 174 -14.05 10.50 3.67
CA ARG A 174 -15.48 10.64 3.41
C ARG A 174 -15.78 11.64 2.29
N ARG A 175 -15.10 12.77 2.23
CA ARG A 175 -15.23 13.77 1.16
C ARG A 175 -14.92 13.17 -0.21
N ALA A 176 -13.91 12.31 -0.30
CA ALA A 176 -13.59 11.56 -1.52
C ALA A 176 -14.61 10.44 -1.84
N GLY A 177 -15.55 10.15 -0.91
CA GLY A 177 -16.51 9.06 -1.04
C GLY A 177 -15.90 7.66 -0.81
N GLY A 178 -14.77 7.57 -0.09
CA GLY A 178 -14.03 6.33 0.13
C GLY A 178 -13.32 5.80 -1.12
N MET A 179 -12.83 4.57 -1.08
CA MET A 179 -12.29 3.87 -2.24
C MET A 179 -13.41 3.21 -3.04
N ASP A 180 -13.24 3.12 -4.34
CA ASP A 180 -14.22 2.46 -5.22
C ASP A 180 -14.06 0.93 -5.15
N GLU A 181 -15.05 0.27 -4.54
CA GLU A 181 -15.01 -1.17 -4.25
C GLU A 181 -15.19 -2.07 -5.49
N GLU A 182 -15.50 -1.48 -6.63
CA GLU A 182 -15.54 -2.23 -7.88
C GLU A 182 -14.15 -2.44 -8.50
N TYR A 183 -13.09 -1.84 -7.95
CA TYR A 183 -11.72 -2.27 -8.20
C TYR A 183 -11.46 -3.56 -7.45
N VAL A 184 -11.27 -4.63 -8.19
CA VAL A 184 -11.05 -5.98 -7.66
C VAL A 184 -9.77 -6.56 -8.24
N GLY A 185 -9.01 -7.27 -7.42
CA GLY A 185 -7.68 -7.74 -7.78
C GLY A 185 -6.62 -6.68 -7.54
N TYR A 186 -5.55 -6.70 -8.31
CA TYR A 186 -4.38 -5.87 -8.10
C TYR A 186 -4.36 -4.66 -9.03
N GLY A 187 -4.09 -3.49 -8.47
CA GLY A 187 -3.75 -2.25 -9.16
C GLY A 187 -4.93 -1.34 -9.53
N GLY A 188 -4.68 -0.05 -9.52
CA GLY A 188 -5.60 1.01 -9.94
C GLY A 188 -6.52 1.55 -8.86
N GLU A 189 -6.78 0.81 -7.76
CA GLU A 189 -7.68 1.26 -6.70
C GLU A 189 -7.14 2.47 -5.92
N GLU A 190 -5.85 2.48 -5.60
CA GLU A 190 -5.22 3.61 -4.94
C GLU A 190 -5.02 4.80 -5.87
N THR A 191 -4.80 4.56 -7.17
CA THR A 191 -4.71 5.63 -8.16
C THR A 191 -6.07 6.31 -8.34
N ASP A 192 -7.17 5.54 -8.46
CA ASP A 192 -8.51 6.11 -8.49
C ASP A 192 -8.81 6.89 -7.20
N TYR A 193 -8.46 6.33 -6.06
CA TYR A 193 -8.66 6.99 -4.78
C TYR A 193 -7.89 8.31 -4.67
N ALA A 194 -6.65 8.34 -5.13
CA ALA A 194 -5.86 9.58 -5.18
C ALA A 194 -6.52 10.66 -6.05
N TRP A 195 -7.01 10.29 -7.23
CA TRP A 195 -7.72 11.22 -8.12
C TRP A 195 -9.04 11.70 -7.51
N ARG A 196 -9.76 10.86 -6.78
CA ARG A 196 -10.97 11.25 -6.06
C ARG A 196 -10.69 12.20 -4.91
N LEU A 197 -9.60 11.99 -4.16
CA LEU A 197 -9.13 12.91 -3.13
C LEU A 197 -8.74 14.26 -3.72
N ALA A 198 -8.02 14.26 -4.85
CA ALA A 198 -7.66 15.50 -5.56
C ALA A 198 -8.91 16.23 -6.08
N ALA A 199 -9.89 15.53 -6.64
CA ALA A 199 -11.17 16.10 -7.07
C ALA A 199 -11.99 16.66 -5.89
N ALA A 200 -11.80 16.13 -4.67
CA ALA A 200 -12.37 16.65 -3.43
C ALA A 200 -11.49 17.76 -2.80
N GLU A 201 -10.50 18.28 -3.52
CA GLU A 201 -9.58 19.33 -3.07
C GLU A 201 -8.83 18.98 -1.77
N VAL A 202 -8.48 17.70 -1.58
CA VAL A 202 -7.62 17.25 -0.48
C VAL A 202 -6.17 17.42 -0.90
N PRO A 203 -5.39 18.27 -0.23
CA PRO A 203 -3.98 18.48 -0.59
C PRO A 203 -3.13 17.27 -0.20
N PHE A 204 -2.09 17.00 -1.01
CA PHE A 204 -1.13 15.92 -0.78
C PHE A 204 0.19 16.48 -0.28
N HIS A 205 0.83 15.73 0.61
CA HIS A 205 2.13 16.10 1.20
C HIS A 205 2.99 14.85 1.42
N TRP A 206 4.28 14.99 1.21
CA TRP A 206 5.28 14.07 1.74
C TRP A 206 5.59 14.40 3.19
N VAL A 207 5.86 13.37 3.99
CA VAL A 207 6.26 13.51 5.41
C VAL A 207 7.56 12.76 5.64
N GLY A 208 8.63 13.50 5.87
CA GLY A 208 9.92 12.92 6.23
C GLY A 208 9.91 12.30 7.63
N GLY A 209 10.66 11.22 7.78
CA GLY A 209 10.74 10.43 9.01
C GLY A 209 9.53 9.54 9.29
N ALA A 210 8.50 9.56 8.44
CA ALA A 210 7.42 8.58 8.44
C ALA A 210 7.81 7.36 7.58
N LEU A 211 8.99 6.79 7.87
CA LEU A 211 9.59 5.72 7.10
C LEU A 211 8.97 4.36 7.42
N ALA A 212 8.65 3.59 6.39
CA ALA A 212 8.37 2.16 6.46
C ALA A 212 9.39 1.36 5.64
N TRP A 213 9.67 0.12 6.07
CA TRP A 213 10.45 -0.84 5.30
C TRP A 213 9.53 -1.88 4.69
N HIS A 214 9.47 -1.91 3.36
CA HIS A 214 8.66 -2.87 2.61
C HIS A 214 9.36 -4.23 2.59
N GLN A 215 8.70 -5.24 3.16
CA GLN A 215 9.19 -6.62 3.22
C GLN A 215 9.10 -7.27 1.83
N HIS A 216 10.13 -7.99 1.46
CA HIS A 216 10.18 -8.67 0.18
C HIS A 216 9.05 -9.72 0.05
N HIS A 217 8.47 -9.76 -1.12
CA HIS A 217 7.62 -10.84 -1.61
C HIS A 217 7.97 -11.13 -3.09
N PRO A 218 7.56 -12.28 -3.67
CA PRO A 218 7.82 -12.57 -5.07
C PRO A 218 7.32 -11.46 -6.00
N LEU A 219 8.18 -11.01 -6.89
CA LEU A 219 7.92 -9.97 -7.90
C LEU A 219 7.97 -10.58 -9.30
N TYR A 220 7.22 -9.99 -10.21
CA TYR A 220 7.14 -10.40 -11.61
C TYR A 220 7.23 -9.18 -12.52
N ALA A 221 8.02 -9.29 -13.60
CA ALA A 221 8.09 -8.27 -14.64
C ALA A 221 8.09 -8.98 -16.02
N PRO A 222 7.02 -8.85 -16.80
CA PRO A 222 5.73 -8.20 -16.50
C PRO A 222 4.96 -8.84 -15.33
N PRO A 223 4.02 -8.12 -14.67
CA PRO A 223 3.23 -8.63 -13.54
C PRO A 223 2.11 -9.60 -13.99
N TRP A 224 2.48 -10.65 -14.70
CA TRP A 224 1.58 -11.63 -15.32
C TRP A 224 0.55 -12.26 -14.36
N PRO A 225 0.87 -12.57 -13.09
CA PRO A 225 -0.13 -13.12 -12.16
C PRO A 225 -1.34 -12.21 -11.94
N HIS A 226 -1.22 -10.92 -12.26
CA HIS A 226 -2.25 -9.91 -12.09
C HIS A 226 -2.82 -9.39 -13.42
N PHE A 227 -2.48 -9.99 -14.55
CA PHE A 227 -2.81 -9.51 -15.90
C PHE A 227 -4.28 -9.15 -16.07
N ASP A 228 -5.21 -10.07 -15.82
CA ASP A 228 -6.64 -9.82 -16.03
C ASP A 228 -7.17 -8.72 -15.10
N ALA A 229 -6.70 -8.67 -13.84
CA ALA A 229 -7.09 -7.62 -12.89
C ALA A 229 -6.58 -6.24 -13.33
N ILE A 230 -5.31 -6.14 -13.72
CA ILE A 230 -4.72 -4.88 -14.20
C ILE A 230 -5.48 -4.36 -15.42
N ILE A 231 -5.78 -5.21 -16.40
CA ILE A 231 -6.55 -4.81 -17.60
C ILE A 231 -7.96 -4.35 -17.24
N ALA A 232 -8.66 -5.08 -16.37
CA ALA A 232 -10.03 -4.72 -15.95
C ALA A 232 -10.04 -3.37 -15.21
N ASN A 233 -9.10 -3.19 -14.28
CA ASN A 233 -8.98 -1.99 -13.47
C ASN A 233 -8.49 -0.77 -14.27
N ALA A 234 -7.55 -0.94 -15.22
CA ALA A 234 -7.12 0.12 -16.14
C ALA A 234 -8.28 0.60 -17.02
N ARG A 235 -9.07 -0.33 -17.57
CA ARG A 235 -10.30 0.01 -18.33
C ARG A 235 -11.32 0.75 -17.48
N ARG A 236 -11.48 0.37 -16.20
CA ARG A 236 -12.38 1.06 -15.27
C ARG A 236 -11.90 2.48 -14.99
N PHE A 237 -10.62 2.65 -14.72
CA PHE A 237 -9.99 3.95 -14.50
C PHE A 237 -10.17 4.85 -15.72
N HIS A 238 -9.85 4.36 -16.92
CA HIS A 238 -9.99 5.10 -18.17
C HIS A 238 -11.43 5.55 -18.44
N ARG A 239 -12.44 4.69 -18.23
CA ARG A 239 -13.84 5.09 -18.38
C ARG A 239 -14.24 6.26 -17.50
N ARG A 240 -13.66 6.37 -16.30
CA ARG A 240 -13.98 7.43 -15.35
C ARG A 240 -13.20 8.71 -15.62
N TRP A 241 -11.92 8.57 -15.84
CA TRP A 241 -10.99 9.69 -15.82
C TRP A 241 -10.51 10.12 -17.22
N GLN A 242 -10.82 9.36 -18.27
CA GLN A 242 -10.34 9.57 -19.65
C GLN A 242 -8.80 9.61 -19.75
N HIS A 243 -8.14 8.95 -18.83
CA HIS A 243 -6.70 8.71 -18.75
C HIS A 243 -6.43 7.24 -18.44
N TRP A 244 -5.27 6.76 -18.84
CA TRP A 244 -4.80 5.45 -18.42
C TRP A 244 -4.11 5.56 -17.06
N CYS A 245 -4.07 4.47 -16.32
CA CYS A 245 -3.23 4.27 -15.15
C CYS A 245 -2.42 2.99 -15.33
N MET A 246 -1.37 2.84 -14.55
CA MET A 246 -0.49 1.66 -14.63
C MET A 246 0.20 1.54 -16.01
N ASP A 247 0.49 2.65 -16.66
CA ASP A 247 1.05 2.73 -18.01
C ASP A 247 2.29 1.86 -18.18
N TYR A 248 3.18 1.84 -17.18
CA TYR A 248 4.38 1.01 -17.16
C TYR A 248 4.08 -0.49 -17.31
N TRP A 249 3.02 -0.99 -16.66
CA TRP A 249 2.62 -2.41 -16.80
C TRP A 249 1.89 -2.67 -18.12
N LEU A 250 1.07 -1.72 -18.56
CA LEU A 250 0.39 -1.83 -19.86
C LEU A 250 1.39 -1.83 -21.01
N GLU A 251 2.45 -1.02 -20.93
CA GLU A 251 3.56 -1.01 -21.89
C GLU A 251 4.26 -2.38 -21.95
N GLN A 252 4.63 -2.95 -20.81
CA GLN A 252 5.20 -4.29 -20.73
C GLN A 252 4.30 -5.37 -21.37
N PHE A 253 2.99 -5.30 -21.13
CA PHE A 253 2.03 -6.24 -21.73
C PHE A 253 1.91 -6.04 -23.25
N SER A 254 1.97 -4.81 -23.73
CA SER A 254 1.96 -4.46 -25.16
C SER A 254 3.24 -4.93 -25.87
N GLU A 255 4.41 -4.64 -25.29
CA GLU A 255 5.71 -5.12 -25.80
C GLU A 255 5.80 -6.64 -25.88
N ALA A 256 5.20 -7.36 -24.92
CA ALA A 256 5.10 -8.80 -24.93
C ALA A 256 4.03 -9.35 -25.92
N GLY A 257 3.32 -8.49 -26.64
CA GLY A 257 2.28 -8.88 -27.59
C GLY A 257 1.03 -9.50 -26.95
N ALA A 258 0.76 -9.21 -25.67
CA ALA A 258 -0.41 -9.69 -24.97
C ALA A 258 -1.64 -8.78 -25.15
N ILE A 259 -1.40 -7.49 -25.36
CA ILE A 259 -2.44 -6.50 -25.64
C ILE A 259 -2.04 -5.62 -26.81
N ASP A 260 -3.03 -5.07 -27.51
CA ASP A 260 -2.89 -3.89 -28.36
C ASP A 260 -3.32 -2.66 -27.56
N TRP A 261 -2.32 -1.84 -27.21
CA TRP A 261 -2.50 -0.63 -26.43
C TRP A 261 -1.33 0.35 -26.63
N SER A 262 -1.64 1.61 -26.53
CA SER A 262 -0.67 2.71 -26.42
C SER A 262 -1.25 3.80 -25.49
N PRO A 263 -0.43 4.74 -24.97
CA PRO A 263 -0.93 5.84 -24.13
C PRO A 263 -2.04 6.70 -24.74
N SER A 264 -2.10 6.75 -26.07
CA SER A 264 -3.12 7.48 -26.83
C SER A 264 -4.29 6.64 -27.32
N ALA A 265 -4.32 5.34 -26.99
CA ALA A 265 -5.40 4.45 -27.39
C ALA A 265 -6.69 4.71 -26.59
N ASP A 266 -7.83 4.61 -27.23
CA ASP A 266 -9.14 4.75 -26.58
C ASP A 266 -9.57 3.47 -25.83
N ARG A 267 -8.90 2.35 -26.08
CA ARG A 267 -9.21 1.04 -25.49
C ARG A 267 -7.98 0.15 -25.43
N ILE A 268 -8.05 -0.84 -24.54
CA ILE A 268 -7.12 -1.98 -24.51
C ILE A 268 -7.78 -3.14 -25.26
N GLU A 269 -7.11 -3.74 -26.23
CA GLU A 269 -7.53 -4.99 -26.85
C GLU A 269 -6.63 -6.13 -26.35
N VAL A 270 -7.23 -7.19 -25.79
CA VAL A 270 -6.49 -8.36 -25.31
C VAL A 270 -6.29 -9.30 -26.50
N LEU A 271 -5.06 -9.50 -26.93
CA LEU A 271 -4.68 -10.37 -28.04
C LEU A 271 -4.49 -11.83 -27.57
N ARG A 272 -3.89 -11.99 -26.40
CA ARG A 272 -3.67 -13.30 -25.76
C ARG A 272 -3.51 -13.14 -24.24
N ARG A 273 -3.57 -14.26 -23.52
CA ARG A 273 -3.18 -14.33 -22.11
C ARG A 273 -1.83 -14.99 -21.92
N PRO A 274 -1.09 -14.66 -20.85
CA PRO A 274 0.18 -15.32 -20.54
C PRO A 274 -0.04 -16.79 -20.20
N GLY A 275 0.86 -17.67 -20.66
CA GLY A 275 0.90 -19.08 -20.27
C GLY A 275 1.68 -19.30 -18.97
N GLU A 276 1.53 -20.48 -18.34
CA GLU A 276 2.20 -20.80 -17.07
C GLU A 276 3.72 -20.69 -17.15
N GLN A 277 4.34 -21.09 -18.26
CA GLN A 277 5.79 -20.99 -18.47
C GLN A 277 6.24 -19.53 -18.55
N GLU A 278 5.46 -18.68 -19.20
CA GLU A 278 5.74 -17.24 -19.32
C GLU A 278 5.60 -16.55 -17.96
N ILE A 279 4.57 -16.88 -17.19
CA ILE A 279 4.41 -16.40 -15.81
C ILE A 279 5.61 -16.83 -14.95
N ALA A 280 6.02 -18.07 -15.02
CA ALA A 280 7.16 -18.57 -14.26
C ALA A 280 8.47 -17.89 -14.66
N ALA A 281 8.70 -17.65 -15.95
CA ALA A 281 9.89 -16.98 -16.47
C ALA A 281 9.97 -15.49 -16.10
N ALA A 282 8.83 -14.82 -15.90
CA ALA A 282 8.77 -13.41 -15.50
C ALA A 282 9.08 -13.17 -14.01
N ARG A 283 9.24 -14.23 -13.21
CA ARG A 283 9.59 -14.11 -11.79
C ARG A 283 10.98 -13.50 -11.65
N LEU A 284 11.05 -12.39 -10.96
CA LEU A 284 12.31 -11.71 -10.69
C LEU A 284 13.14 -12.45 -9.61
N PRO A 285 14.49 -12.31 -9.65
CA PRO A 285 15.36 -12.90 -8.63
C PRO A 285 15.05 -12.34 -7.24
N ALA A 286 15.37 -13.12 -6.19
CA ALA A 286 15.16 -12.72 -4.78
C ALA A 286 15.95 -11.45 -4.36
N SER A 287 16.90 -11.02 -5.17
CA SER A 287 17.62 -9.74 -4.98
C SER A 287 16.84 -8.53 -5.51
N ALA A 288 15.84 -8.72 -6.37
CA ALA A 288 15.00 -7.62 -6.84
C ALA A 288 14.19 -7.04 -5.69
N ARG A 289 14.09 -5.72 -5.65
CA ARG A 289 13.38 -4.98 -4.59
C ARG A 289 12.05 -4.43 -5.05
N TYR A 290 11.97 -4.10 -6.32
CA TYR A 290 10.77 -3.58 -7.00
C TYR A 290 10.74 -4.10 -8.45
N GLY A 291 9.56 -4.17 -9.07
CA GLY A 291 9.31 -4.64 -10.43
C GLY A 291 8.48 -3.67 -11.23
#